data_f82ed8ac00abc3808276382a7b6512f9
#
_entry.id   f82ed8ac00abc3808276382a7b6512f9
#
_cell.length_a   1.000
_cell.length_b   1.000
_cell.length_c   1.000
_cell.angle_alpha   90.00
_cell.angle_beta   90.00
_cell.angle_gamma   90.00
#
_symmetry.space_group_name_H-M   'P 1'
#
loop_
_entity.id
_entity.type
_entity.pdbx_description
1 polymer ?
#
loop_
_entity_poly.entity_id
_entity_poly.type
_entity_poly.pdbx_seq_one_letter_code
_entity_poly.pdbx_strand_id
1 'polypeptide(L)'
;IAAKTAAKNNLNTVLIDDKNILGGTTLFQENECFKINNSYSNEWLKKEIETLKSLENLTIKTRTSLAAYHSYNYLLARENLTDHLDINEKKDKIRQRLWKIRAKKVIIATGAMERPLIFNNNDRPGIILSSSIKKYIDYYGVKCGQKVSLFTNNDSAYETAISLNNSGVNVNSVIDIRDKTNSLIVKQAEKLGIKIHWKSSVVNTSGYKRINSIEIMKLSDDGTAVVGKKIKEECDCLGISGGWTPRVHLFTQSGGKLKFRDEDNVFLPDKSGLDQISIGSCNGDFELDQVIKNSVSSTNKFLKVNNNDYENLEIITSKEIDKKNIWLLPSDKPLGKTKPFLDFQNDSTANDIKLALREGFKSIEHVKRYTTTGMATDQGKLSNMHALGIIAETAGVKMGELGTTTFRPPYTPLTFGAIVGRNVGEFFDITRRTPIHDWHVENKAEFENVGQWKRAWYYPIDNENMHEAVQRESKAARDSAGILDASTLGKIDIQGSDASEFLNRVYTNAWSKLEIGKCRYGLMLNEDGMVYDDGVTTRLSENHYLMTTTTGGAANVLSKLEDYLQTEWPELDVYLTSVTDHYGTVSICGPNSKKILSKVIPDLDL
;
A
#
# COMPACT_ATOMS: atom_id res chain seq x y z
N ILE A 1 -7.28 14.79 19.78
CA ILE A 1 -6.55 16.02 20.14
C ILE A 1 -6.27 16.78 18.86
N ALA A 2 -5.29 16.39 18.02
CA ALA A 2 -4.84 17.17 16.87
C ALA A 2 -5.96 17.55 15.89
N ALA A 3 -6.86 16.62 15.54
CA ALA A 3 -7.99 16.90 14.65
C ALA A 3 -8.97 17.91 15.25
N LYS A 4 -9.26 17.82 16.57
CA LYS A 4 -10.09 18.80 17.26
C LYS A 4 -9.44 20.18 17.30
N THR A 5 -8.14 20.22 17.60
CA THR A 5 -7.36 21.47 17.60
C THR A 5 -7.39 22.14 16.23
N ALA A 6 -7.16 21.38 15.14
CA ALA A 6 -7.19 21.91 13.80
C ALA A 6 -8.58 22.44 13.41
N ALA A 7 -9.62 21.64 13.63
CA ALA A 7 -10.98 21.99 13.26
C ALA A 7 -11.52 23.21 14.06
N LYS A 8 -11.28 23.26 15.37
CA LYS A 8 -11.63 24.43 16.21
C LYS A 8 -10.95 25.73 15.78
N ASN A 9 -9.82 25.63 15.08
CA ASN A 9 -9.12 26.80 14.50
C ASN A 9 -9.47 27.01 13.01
N ASN A 10 -10.65 26.60 12.57
CA ASN A 10 -11.20 26.78 11.23
C ASN A 10 -10.35 26.14 10.10
N LEU A 11 -9.57 25.10 10.39
CA LEU A 11 -8.83 24.36 9.38
C LEU A 11 -9.69 23.19 8.87
N ASN A 12 -9.88 23.09 7.55
CA ASN A 12 -10.50 21.93 6.94
C ASN A 12 -9.66 20.70 7.21
N THR A 13 -10.20 19.74 7.92
CA THR A 13 -9.47 18.61 8.49
C THR A 13 -10.06 17.29 8.05
N VAL A 14 -9.22 16.33 7.69
CA VAL A 14 -9.61 14.93 7.48
C VAL A 14 -8.92 14.07 8.53
N LEU A 15 -9.72 13.38 9.35
CA LEU A 15 -9.25 12.39 10.33
C LEU A 15 -9.46 10.98 9.76
N ILE A 16 -8.37 10.24 9.63
CA ILE A 16 -8.37 8.87 9.08
C ILE A 16 -8.03 7.88 10.18
N ASP A 17 -8.83 6.83 10.33
CA ASP A 17 -8.60 5.71 11.25
C ASP A 17 -8.87 4.37 10.55
N ASP A 18 -7.99 3.39 10.75
CA ASP A 18 -8.10 2.05 10.16
C ASP A 18 -9.19 1.20 10.85
N LYS A 19 -9.65 1.61 12.03
CA LYS A 19 -10.71 0.93 12.78
C LYS A 19 -12.10 1.46 12.41
N ASN A 20 -13.11 0.72 12.84
CA ASN A 20 -14.52 1.13 12.68
C ASN A 20 -14.95 2.22 13.67
N ILE A 21 -14.21 2.40 14.76
CA ILE A 21 -14.42 3.42 15.78
C ILE A 21 -13.11 4.11 16.14
N LEU A 22 -13.18 5.39 16.48
CA LEU A 22 -12.04 6.18 16.92
C LEU A 22 -11.65 5.83 18.36
N GLY A 23 -10.37 6.06 18.73
CA GLY A 23 -9.94 6.07 20.12
C GLY A 23 -8.79 5.13 20.46
N GLY A 24 -8.43 4.21 19.57
CA GLY A 24 -7.28 3.33 19.76
C GLY A 24 -7.37 2.46 21.02
N THR A 25 -6.27 2.31 21.73
CA THR A 25 -6.19 1.47 22.96
C THR A 25 -6.93 2.08 24.14
N THR A 26 -7.05 3.40 24.21
CA THR A 26 -7.73 4.10 25.31
C THR A 26 -9.22 3.76 25.42
N LEU A 27 -9.86 3.32 24.33
CA LEU A 27 -11.25 2.85 24.34
C LEU A 27 -11.51 1.71 25.34
N PHE A 28 -10.48 0.92 25.66
CA PHE A 28 -10.57 -0.29 26.46
C PHE A 28 -9.90 -0.13 27.82
N GLN A 29 -9.56 1.11 28.22
CA GLN A 29 -8.92 1.40 29.50
C GLN A 29 -9.98 1.77 30.55
N GLU A 30 -10.65 0.76 31.10
CA GLU A 30 -11.53 0.87 32.28
C GLU A 30 -10.76 0.42 33.51
N ASN A 31 -9.83 1.25 34.00
CA ASN A 31 -8.95 0.87 35.09
C ASN A 31 -8.60 2.08 35.94
N GLU A 32 -8.54 1.88 37.28
CA GLU A 32 -8.16 2.90 38.27
C GLU A 32 -6.79 3.54 38.01
N CYS A 33 -5.91 2.83 37.30
CA CYS A 33 -4.58 3.32 36.93
C CYS A 33 -4.58 4.30 35.76
N PHE A 34 -5.73 4.50 35.08
CA PHE A 34 -5.86 5.37 33.92
C PHE A 34 -7.10 6.23 34.01
N LYS A 35 -6.95 7.43 34.58
CA LYS A 35 -8.06 8.39 34.76
C LYS A 35 -7.68 9.77 34.20
N ILE A 36 -8.71 10.49 33.75
CA ILE A 36 -8.64 11.89 33.33
C ILE A 36 -9.79 12.63 34.00
N ASN A 37 -9.48 13.66 34.80
CA ASN A 37 -10.46 14.43 35.61
C ASN A 37 -11.40 13.53 36.40
N ASN A 38 -10.82 12.60 37.16
CA ASN A 38 -11.54 11.61 38.01
C ASN A 38 -12.46 10.63 37.27
N SER A 39 -12.60 10.69 35.95
CA SER A 39 -13.28 9.70 35.11
C SER A 39 -12.30 8.70 34.51
N TYR A 40 -12.76 7.50 34.20
CA TYR A 40 -11.94 6.57 33.41
C TYR A 40 -11.55 7.18 32.04
N SER A 41 -10.37 6.87 31.57
CA SER A 41 -9.84 7.47 30.32
C SER A 41 -10.71 7.16 29.09
N ASN A 42 -11.36 6.00 29.03
CA ASN A 42 -12.30 5.64 27.96
C ASN A 42 -13.59 6.48 27.99
N GLU A 43 -14.11 6.86 29.18
CA GLU A 43 -15.28 7.74 29.30
C GLU A 43 -14.98 9.16 28.85
N TRP A 44 -13.82 9.70 29.26
CA TRP A 44 -13.33 10.98 28.76
C TRP A 44 -13.21 10.96 27.24
N LEU A 45 -12.63 9.90 26.68
CA LEU A 45 -12.45 9.75 25.23
C LEU A 45 -13.79 9.71 24.47
N LYS A 46 -14.82 9.03 25.00
CA LYS A 46 -16.17 9.01 24.40
C LYS A 46 -16.72 10.43 24.25
N LYS A 47 -16.58 11.27 25.27
CA LYS A 47 -17.01 12.70 25.22
C LYS A 47 -16.21 13.50 24.17
N GLU A 48 -14.90 13.25 24.07
CA GLU A 48 -14.06 13.87 23.04
C GLU A 48 -14.48 13.47 21.62
N ILE A 49 -14.82 12.20 21.39
CA ILE A 49 -15.30 11.70 20.10
C ILE A 49 -16.64 12.33 19.70
N GLU A 50 -17.58 12.50 20.65
CA GLU A 50 -18.85 13.19 20.37
C GLU A 50 -18.62 14.65 19.99
N THR A 51 -17.69 15.33 20.67
CA THR A 51 -17.29 16.69 20.29
C THR A 51 -16.71 16.74 18.85
N LEU A 52 -15.90 15.75 18.46
CA LEU A 52 -15.35 15.68 17.09
C LEU A 52 -16.45 15.57 16.03
N LYS A 53 -17.48 14.78 16.30
CA LYS A 53 -18.60 14.57 15.35
C LYS A 53 -19.44 15.82 15.10
N SER A 54 -19.44 16.78 16.01
CA SER A 54 -20.19 18.04 15.90
C SER A 54 -19.46 19.13 15.08
N LEU A 55 -18.20 18.90 14.69
CA LEU A 55 -17.40 19.91 13.96
C LEU A 55 -17.63 19.79 12.45
N GLU A 56 -18.24 20.82 11.83
CA GLU A 56 -18.64 20.83 10.42
C GLU A 56 -17.45 20.76 9.44
N ASN A 57 -16.30 21.35 9.81
CA ASN A 57 -15.09 21.37 8.99
C ASN A 57 -14.16 20.16 9.24
N LEU A 58 -14.67 19.13 9.92
CA LEU A 58 -13.96 17.88 10.16
C LEU A 58 -14.63 16.70 9.43
N THR A 59 -13.92 16.12 8.48
CA THR A 59 -14.33 14.86 7.85
C THR A 59 -13.68 13.68 8.55
N ILE A 60 -14.48 12.76 9.09
CA ILE A 60 -14.01 11.54 9.75
C ILE A 60 -14.14 10.36 8.80
N LYS A 61 -13.04 9.64 8.56
CA LYS A 61 -12.93 8.44 7.73
C LYS A 61 -12.47 7.27 8.59
N THR A 62 -13.43 6.49 9.10
CA THR A 62 -13.16 5.20 9.75
C THR A 62 -13.01 4.08 8.72
N ARG A 63 -12.56 2.89 9.12
CA ARG A 63 -12.28 1.75 8.21
C ARG A 63 -11.37 2.14 7.03
N THR A 64 -10.55 3.16 7.22
CA THR A 64 -9.71 3.74 6.17
C THR A 64 -8.25 3.67 6.58
N SER A 65 -7.48 2.89 5.85
CA SER A 65 -6.05 2.69 6.12
C SER A 65 -5.20 3.45 5.13
N LEU A 66 -4.18 4.17 5.61
CA LEU A 66 -3.16 4.72 4.73
C LEU A 66 -2.30 3.59 4.16
N ALA A 67 -2.19 3.53 2.85
CA ALA A 67 -1.37 2.56 2.14
C ALA A 67 0.00 3.13 1.79
N ALA A 68 0.09 4.42 1.47
CA ALA A 68 1.34 5.06 1.11
C ALA A 68 1.34 6.55 1.46
N TYR A 69 2.54 7.07 1.70
CA TYR A 69 2.80 8.49 1.88
C TYR A 69 3.99 8.90 1.00
N HIS A 70 3.73 9.70 -0.01
CA HIS A 70 4.69 10.13 -1.02
C HIS A 70 5.10 11.59 -0.83
N SER A 71 6.01 12.07 -1.68
CA SER A 71 6.45 13.47 -1.75
C SER A 71 5.27 14.44 -1.90
N TYR A 72 5.47 15.70 -1.52
CA TYR A 72 4.46 16.78 -1.60
C TYR A 72 3.17 16.50 -0.83
N ASN A 73 3.26 15.79 0.29
CA ASN A 73 2.11 15.39 1.12
C ASN A 73 1.00 14.69 0.33
N TYR A 74 1.41 13.82 -0.59
CA TYR A 74 0.49 12.99 -1.36
C TYR A 74 0.32 11.63 -0.67
N LEU A 75 -0.90 11.34 -0.26
CA LEU A 75 -1.24 10.13 0.47
C LEU A 75 -2.24 9.27 -0.30
N LEU A 76 -2.06 7.97 -0.21
CA LEU A 76 -3.02 6.98 -0.71
C LEU A 76 -3.68 6.29 0.48
N ALA A 77 -5.02 6.32 0.50
CA ALA A 77 -5.80 5.68 1.57
C ALA A 77 -6.85 4.73 0.98
N ARG A 78 -6.95 3.52 1.53
CA ARG A 78 -7.97 2.54 1.17
C ARG A 78 -9.09 2.56 2.21
N GLU A 79 -10.29 2.93 1.79
CA GLU A 79 -11.53 2.87 2.57
C GLU A 79 -12.26 1.55 2.29
N ASN A 80 -12.61 0.79 3.32
CA ASN A 80 -13.42 -0.42 3.23
C ASN A 80 -14.89 -0.05 3.45
N LEU A 81 -15.72 -0.12 2.41
CA LEU A 81 -17.11 0.34 2.46
C LEU A 81 -18.09 -0.76 2.83
N THR A 82 -17.84 -2.01 2.41
CA THR A 82 -18.83 -3.08 2.55
C THR A 82 -18.29 -4.38 3.15
N ASP A 83 -17.00 -4.45 3.52
CA ASP A 83 -16.40 -5.69 4.03
C ASP A 83 -17.08 -6.21 5.31
N HIS A 84 -17.72 -5.33 6.08
CA HIS A 84 -18.42 -5.61 7.34
C HIS A 84 -19.91 -5.93 7.17
N LEU A 85 -20.45 -5.83 5.96
CA LEU A 85 -21.84 -6.12 5.65
C LEU A 85 -22.04 -7.59 5.31
N ASP A 86 -23.26 -8.09 5.45
CA ASP A 86 -23.63 -9.42 4.99
C ASP A 86 -23.57 -9.56 3.47
N ILE A 87 -23.44 -10.80 2.98
CA ILE A 87 -23.23 -11.07 1.55
C ILE A 87 -24.34 -10.50 0.66
N ASN A 88 -25.58 -10.56 1.14
CA ASN A 88 -26.75 -10.04 0.40
C ASN A 88 -26.77 -8.50 0.38
N GLU A 89 -26.26 -7.85 1.42
CA GLU A 89 -26.16 -6.39 1.50
C GLU A 89 -24.99 -5.81 0.69
N LYS A 90 -24.02 -6.66 0.32
CA LYS A 90 -22.85 -6.28 -0.49
C LYS A 90 -23.14 -6.23 -1.98
N LYS A 91 -24.16 -6.96 -2.42
CA LYS A 91 -24.47 -7.10 -3.84
C LYS A 91 -24.60 -5.73 -4.49
N ASP A 92 -23.90 -5.54 -5.61
CA ASP A 92 -23.90 -4.32 -6.43
C ASP A 92 -23.39 -3.05 -5.74
N LYS A 93 -22.73 -3.18 -4.56
CA LYS A 93 -22.11 -2.06 -3.85
C LYS A 93 -20.60 -2.02 -4.05
N ILE A 94 -20.05 -0.81 -4.08
CA ILE A 94 -18.59 -0.61 -4.12
C ILE A 94 -17.99 -1.20 -2.83
N ARG A 95 -17.07 -2.15 -2.98
CA ARG A 95 -16.40 -2.80 -1.84
C ARG A 95 -15.36 -1.92 -1.19
N GLN A 96 -14.50 -1.30 -1.99
CA GLN A 96 -13.38 -0.48 -1.52
C GLN A 96 -13.26 0.79 -2.37
N ARG A 97 -12.72 1.84 -1.76
CA ARG A 97 -12.39 3.09 -2.44
C ARG A 97 -10.96 3.46 -2.15
N LEU A 98 -10.21 3.78 -3.20
CA LEU A 98 -8.86 4.34 -3.08
C LEU A 98 -8.96 5.87 -3.14
N TRP A 99 -8.58 6.51 -2.04
CA TRP A 99 -8.49 7.95 -1.92
C TRP A 99 -7.09 8.42 -2.29
N LYS A 100 -7.01 9.40 -3.16
CA LYS A 100 -5.82 10.16 -3.50
C LYS A 100 -5.93 11.51 -2.80
N ILE A 101 -5.13 11.71 -1.75
CA ILE A 101 -5.24 12.88 -0.87
C ILE A 101 -4.00 13.74 -1.03
N ARG A 102 -4.18 15.02 -1.32
CA ARG A 102 -3.12 16.03 -1.30
C ARG A 102 -3.38 16.97 -0.14
N ALA A 103 -2.51 16.96 0.87
CA ALA A 103 -2.68 17.77 2.07
C ALA A 103 -1.63 18.89 2.15
N LYS A 104 -2.00 20.05 2.70
CA LYS A 104 -1.03 21.12 3.00
C LYS A 104 -0.13 20.71 4.17
N LYS A 105 -0.73 20.13 5.22
CA LYS A 105 -0.03 19.66 6.43
C LYS A 105 -0.51 18.27 6.82
N VAL A 106 0.37 17.44 7.33
CA VAL A 106 0.07 16.08 7.77
C VAL A 106 0.51 15.87 9.21
N ILE A 107 -0.39 15.35 10.04
CA ILE A 107 -0.08 14.93 11.41
C ILE A 107 -0.23 13.42 11.48
N ILE A 108 0.86 12.73 11.74
CA ILE A 108 0.91 11.27 11.87
C ILE A 108 0.69 10.91 13.34
N ALA A 109 -0.41 10.19 13.62
CA ALA A 109 -0.78 9.74 14.96
C ALA A 109 -1.05 8.23 14.96
N THR A 110 -0.20 7.46 14.28
CA THR A 110 -0.39 6.02 14.00
C THR A 110 -0.12 5.12 15.21
N GLY A 111 0.34 5.68 16.32
CA GLY A 111 0.59 4.94 17.55
C GLY A 111 1.80 4.00 17.48
N ALA A 112 1.81 3.01 18.35
CA ALA A 112 2.83 1.98 18.42
C ALA A 112 2.23 0.59 18.18
N MET A 113 3.10 -0.40 18.01
CA MET A 113 2.76 -1.78 17.79
C MET A 113 3.43 -2.64 18.85
N GLU A 114 2.68 -3.55 19.46
CA GLU A 114 3.23 -4.49 20.42
C GLU A 114 4.19 -5.46 19.73
N ARG A 115 5.36 -5.69 20.33
CA ARG A 115 6.36 -6.64 19.88
C ARG A 115 6.09 -8.05 20.46
N PRO A 116 6.32 -9.11 19.71
CA PRO A 116 6.38 -10.45 20.30
C PRO A 116 7.61 -10.60 21.21
N LEU A 117 7.70 -11.69 21.95
CA LEU A 117 8.92 -12.19 22.58
C LEU A 117 9.46 -13.35 21.75
N ILE A 118 10.79 -13.44 21.59
CA ILE A 118 11.42 -14.42 20.74
C ILE A 118 12.03 -15.53 21.60
N PHE A 119 11.41 -16.70 21.56
CA PHE A 119 11.79 -17.89 22.34
C PHE A 119 11.48 -19.16 21.55
N ASN A 120 11.93 -20.31 22.05
CA ASN A 120 11.81 -21.59 21.34
C ASN A 120 10.34 -22.01 21.14
N ASN A 121 9.97 -22.40 19.91
CA ASN A 121 8.64 -22.84 19.51
C ASN A 121 7.54 -21.78 19.78
N ASN A 122 7.83 -20.51 19.52
CA ASN A 122 6.93 -19.38 19.74
C ASN A 122 5.89 -19.20 18.61
N ASP A 123 5.83 -20.10 17.65
CA ASP A 123 4.91 -20.10 16.50
C ASP A 123 3.66 -20.96 16.71
N ARG A 124 3.53 -21.66 17.86
CA ARG A 124 2.37 -22.54 18.08
C ARG A 124 1.04 -21.78 18.08
N PRO A 125 0.00 -22.32 17.43
CA PRO A 125 -1.35 -21.77 17.54
C PRO A 125 -1.79 -21.65 19.02
N GLY A 126 -2.36 -20.49 19.35
CA GLY A 126 -2.71 -20.13 20.75
C GLY A 126 -1.66 -19.25 21.42
N ILE A 127 -0.51 -18.98 20.76
CA ILE A 127 0.43 -17.94 21.17
C ILE A 127 0.08 -16.69 20.38
N ILE A 128 -0.34 -15.61 21.05
CA ILE A 128 -0.79 -14.37 20.43
C ILE A 128 -0.33 -13.16 21.23
N LEU A 129 -0.34 -11.97 20.64
CA LEU A 129 0.01 -10.74 21.35
C LEU A 129 -0.96 -10.46 22.50
N SER A 130 -0.44 -9.99 23.62
CA SER A 130 -1.22 -9.68 24.81
C SER A 130 -2.30 -8.63 24.55
N SER A 131 -1.97 -7.56 23.83
CA SER A 131 -2.93 -6.54 23.41
C SER A 131 -4.05 -7.07 22.50
N SER A 132 -3.78 -8.13 21.74
CA SER A 132 -4.81 -8.80 20.94
C SER A 132 -5.79 -9.57 21.83
N ILE A 133 -5.30 -10.28 22.87
CA ILE A 133 -6.16 -10.94 23.86
C ILE A 133 -7.07 -9.91 24.53
N LYS A 134 -6.48 -8.78 24.99
CA LYS A 134 -7.24 -7.69 25.59
C LYS A 134 -8.33 -7.18 24.67
N LYS A 135 -8.01 -6.97 23.40
CA LYS A 135 -9.00 -6.54 22.42
C LYS A 135 -10.10 -7.57 22.17
N TYR A 136 -9.76 -8.87 22.12
CA TYR A 136 -10.77 -9.92 21.97
C TYR A 136 -11.74 -9.95 23.14
N ILE A 137 -11.27 -9.83 24.37
CA ILE A 137 -12.15 -9.86 25.55
C ILE A 137 -12.94 -8.57 25.72
N ASP A 138 -12.28 -7.40 25.66
CA ASP A 138 -12.91 -6.12 26.01
C ASP A 138 -13.82 -5.57 24.89
N TYR A 139 -13.49 -5.85 23.63
CA TYR A 139 -14.26 -5.31 22.50
C TYR A 139 -15.19 -6.33 21.86
N TYR A 140 -14.72 -7.57 21.68
CA TYR A 140 -15.52 -8.60 21.01
C TYR A 140 -16.23 -9.55 21.98
N GLY A 141 -15.96 -9.49 23.30
CA GLY A 141 -16.50 -10.41 24.28
C GLY A 141 -16.08 -11.87 24.05
N VAL A 142 -14.92 -12.11 23.44
CA VAL A 142 -14.43 -13.43 23.03
C VAL A 142 -13.25 -13.86 23.89
N LYS A 143 -13.35 -15.04 24.48
CA LYS A 143 -12.24 -15.69 25.20
C LYS A 143 -11.28 -16.37 24.23
N CYS A 144 -10.01 -16.00 24.32
CA CYS A 144 -8.94 -16.62 23.52
C CYS A 144 -8.51 -18.00 24.04
N GLY A 145 -8.79 -18.31 25.28
CA GLY A 145 -8.49 -19.59 25.95
C GLY A 145 -9.23 -19.69 27.28
N GLN A 146 -9.20 -20.89 27.88
CA GLN A 146 -9.78 -21.16 29.21
C GLN A 146 -8.73 -21.04 30.30
N LYS A 147 -7.48 -21.38 30.02
CA LYS A 147 -6.31 -21.32 30.92
C LYS A 147 -5.27 -20.41 30.23
N VAL A 148 -5.28 -19.13 30.57
CA VAL A 148 -4.43 -18.13 29.91
C VAL A 148 -3.20 -17.84 30.77
N SER A 149 -2.01 -17.91 30.21
CA SER A 149 -0.78 -17.38 30.80
C SER A 149 -0.27 -16.20 29.99
N LEU A 150 0.40 -15.25 30.64
CA LEU A 150 0.97 -14.07 29.97
C LEU A 150 2.49 -14.07 30.13
N PHE A 151 3.20 -13.72 29.06
CA PHE A 151 4.66 -13.66 29.05
C PHE A 151 5.13 -12.27 28.59
N THR A 152 5.88 -11.57 29.45
CA THR A 152 6.14 -10.15 29.26
C THR A 152 7.50 -9.68 29.74
N ASN A 153 7.89 -8.49 29.25
CA ASN A 153 8.99 -7.67 29.74
C ASN A 153 8.54 -6.24 30.10
N ASN A 154 7.23 -5.99 30.19
CA ASN A 154 6.67 -4.64 30.35
C ASN A 154 5.33 -4.68 31.07
N ASP A 155 4.84 -3.49 31.47
CA ASP A 155 3.64 -3.36 32.27
C ASP A 155 2.31 -3.54 31.51
N SER A 156 2.29 -3.38 30.19
CA SER A 156 1.03 -3.42 29.43
C SER A 156 0.34 -4.81 29.45
N ALA A 157 1.10 -5.89 29.63
CA ALA A 157 0.53 -7.22 29.76
C ALA A 157 -0.32 -7.39 31.04
N TYR A 158 -0.03 -6.63 32.08
CA TYR A 158 -0.82 -6.66 33.32
C TYR A 158 -2.23 -6.06 33.13
N GLU A 159 -2.40 -5.09 32.22
CA GLU A 159 -3.74 -4.64 31.82
C GLU A 159 -4.56 -5.80 31.25
N THR A 160 -3.94 -6.63 30.42
CA THR A 160 -4.59 -7.82 29.85
C THR A 160 -4.95 -8.83 30.94
N ALA A 161 -4.04 -9.07 31.89
CA ALA A 161 -4.29 -9.97 33.03
C ALA A 161 -5.48 -9.52 33.85
N ILE A 162 -5.58 -8.23 34.15
CA ILE A 162 -6.67 -7.63 34.90
C ILE A 162 -8.00 -7.72 34.13
N SER A 163 -8.00 -7.39 32.84
CA SER A 163 -9.19 -7.50 31.97
C SER A 163 -9.73 -8.94 31.92
N LEU A 164 -8.83 -9.92 31.73
CA LEU A 164 -9.19 -11.34 31.74
C LEU A 164 -9.80 -11.75 33.08
N ASN A 165 -9.15 -11.41 34.19
CA ASN A 165 -9.63 -11.73 35.54
C ASN A 165 -11.02 -11.13 35.81
N ASN A 166 -11.22 -9.85 35.48
CA ASN A 166 -12.48 -9.15 35.61
C ASN A 166 -13.61 -9.76 34.76
N SER A 167 -13.23 -10.39 33.64
CA SER A 167 -14.17 -11.09 32.74
C SER A 167 -14.39 -12.56 33.11
N GLY A 168 -13.87 -13.02 34.24
CA GLY A 168 -14.02 -14.38 34.73
C GLY A 168 -13.21 -15.42 33.91
N VAL A 169 -12.14 -15.01 33.26
CA VAL A 169 -11.19 -15.94 32.60
C VAL A 169 -10.07 -16.27 33.57
N ASN A 170 -9.74 -17.55 33.69
CA ASN A 170 -8.66 -17.98 34.56
C ASN A 170 -7.29 -17.53 34.00
N VAL A 171 -6.62 -16.64 34.74
CA VAL A 171 -5.23 -16.25 34.47
C VAL A 171 -4.34 -17.12 35.36
N ASN A 172 -3.66 -18.10 34.74
CA ASN A 172 -2.79 -19.04 35.47
C ASN A 172 -1.61 -18.32 36.12
N SER A 173 -0.89 -17.53 35.30
CA SER A 173 0.25 -16.74 35.76
C SER A 173 0.64 -15.66 34.77
N VAL A 174 1.40 -14.68 35.25
CA VAL A 174 2.22 -13.78 34.44
C VAL A 174 3.68 -14.18 34.61
N ILE A 175 4.36 -14.45 33.53
CA ILE A 175 5.81 -14.73 33.49
C ILE A 175 6.49 -13.43 33.08
N ASP A 176 7.25 -12.82 33.97
CA ASP A 176 7.94 -11.56 33.72
C ASP A 176 9.46 -11.76 33.76
N ILE A 177 10.15 -11.28 32.70
CA ILE A 177 11.60 -11.39 32.63
C ILE A 177 12.35 -10.40 33.52
N ARG A 178 11.64 -9.38 34.04
CA ARG A 178 12.19 -8.36 34.91
C ARG A 178 12.34 -8.84 36.34
N ASP A 179 13.16 -8.15 37.11
CA ASP A 179 13.10 -8.22 38.55
C ASP A 179 11.76 -7.68 39.06
N LYS A 180 11.40 -7.94 40.32
CA LYS A 180 10.11 -7.52 40.86
C LYS A 180 9.95 -5.99 40.79
N THR A 181 8.91 -5.54 40.07
CA THR A 181 8.54 -4.12 39.97
C THR A 181 7.37 -3.82 40.89
N ASN A 182 7.11 -2.53 41.10
CA ASN A 182 6.05 -2.08 42.04
C ASN A 182 5.16 -0.97 41.45
N SER A 183 5.02 -0.93 40.13
CA SER A 183 4.13 0.00 39.42
C SER A 183 2.67 -0.16 39.85
N LEU A 184 1.84 0.85 39.61
CA LEU A 184 0.44 0.82 40.02
C LEU A 184 -0.33 -0.37 39.44
N ILE A 185 -0.11 -0.68 38.18
CA ILE A 185 -0.79 -1.77 37.47
C ILE A 185 -0.36 -3.15 37.99
N VAL A 186 0.92 -3.32 38.32
CA VAL A 186 1.45 -4.57 38.91
C VAL A 186 0.83 -4.79 40.30
N LYS A 187 0.82 -3.76 41.14
CA LYS A 187 0.17 -3.84 42.46
C LYS A 187 -1.31 -4.20 42.37
N GLN A 188 -2.01 -3.70 41.37
CA GLN A 188 -3.41 -4.06 41.14
C GLN A 188 -3.55 -5.54 40.76
N ALA A 189 -2.69 -6.06 39.88
CA ALA A 189 -2.69 -7.48 39.53
C ALA A 189 -2.38 -8.38 40.75
N GLU A 190 -1.40 -7.99 41.57
CA GLU A 190 -1.10 -8.70 42.84
C GLU A 190 -2.29 -8.71 43.79
N LYS A 191 -3.02 -7.58 43.94
CA LYS A 191 -4.26 -7.50 44.78
C LYS A 191 -5.37 -8.42 44.29
N LEU A 192 -5.44 -8.68 42.98
CA LEU A 192 -6.40 -9.63 42.39
C LEU A 192 -5.95 -11.09 42.52
N GLY A 193 -4.82 -11.36 43.18
CA GLY A 193 -4.31 -12.71 43.42
C GLY A 193 -3.65 -13.34 42.18
N ILE A 194 -3.32 -12.57 41.14
CA ILE A 194 -2.68 -13.09 39.94
C ILE A 194 -1.24 -13.51 40.29
N LYS A 195 -0.94 -14.77 40.04
CA LYS A 195 0.41 -15.34 40.25
C LYS A 195 1.43 -14.74 39.30
N ILE A 196 2.58 -14.31 39.79
CA ILE A 196 3.65 -13.73 38.97
C ILE A 196 4.96 -14.51 39.17
N HIS A 197 5.55 -14.94 38.06
CA HIS A 197 6.88 -15.52 38.01
C HIS A 197 7.89 -14.46 37.59
N TRP A 198 8.44 -13.75 38.56
CA TRP A 198 9.48 -12.74 38.34
C TRP A 198 10.80 -13.35 37.86
N LYS A 199 11.57 -12.60 37.09
CA LYS A 199 12.89 -12.98 36.56
C LYS A 199 12.86 -14.38 35.94
N SER A 200 11.86 -14.60 35.09
CA SER A 200 11.55 -15.92 34.53
C SER A 200 11.28 -15.83 33.03
N SER A 201 11.63 -16.90 32.32
CA SER A 201 11.42 -17.01 30.88
C SER A 201 10.65 -18.27 30.53
N VAL A 202 9.85 -18.22 29.48
CA VAL A 202 9.30 -19.41 28.82
C VAL A 202 10.40 -19.98 27.92
N VAL A 203 10.86 -21.19 28.24
CA VAL A 203 11.95 -21.85 27.52
C VAL A 203 11.49 -22.81 26.44
N ASN A 204 10.23 -23.24 26.51
CA ASN A 204 9.62 -24.13 25.54
C ASN A 204 8.10 -24.11 25.62
N THR A 205 7.46 -24.56 24.54
CA THR A 205 5.99 -24.76 24.47
C THR A 205 5.70 -26.17 23.98
N SER A 206 4.54 -26.71 24.35
CA SER A 206 4.06 -28.01 23.90
C SER A 206 2.64 -27.94 23.36
N GLY A 207 2.28 -28.89 22.50
CA GLY A 207 0.98 -28.99 21.83
C GLY A 207 1.14 -29.27 20.35
N TYR A 208 0.10 -29.78 19.69
CA TYR A 208 0.10 -30.08 18.25
C TYR A 208 -0.74 -29.06 17.46
N LYS A 209 -2.07 -29.13 17.56
CA LYS A 209 -2.99 -28.18 16.89
C LYS A 209 -3.10 -26.84 17.59
N ARG A 210 -2.78 -26.83 18.88
CA ARG A 210 -2.80 -25.67 19.76
C ARG A 210 -1.83 -25.91 20.92
N ILE A 211 -1.35 -24.83 21.53
CA ILE A 211 -0.58 -24.90 22.77
C ILE A 211 -1.40 -25.59 23.88
N ASN A 212 -0.76 -26.45 24.67
CA ASN A 212 -1.36 -27.10 25.82
C ASN A 212 -0.54 -26.94 27.11
N SER A 213 0.72 -26.55 27.00
CA SER A 213 1.56 -26.24 28.16
C SER A 213 2.79 -25.41 27.77
N ILE A 214 3.35 -24.74 28.77
CA ILE A 214 4.63 -24.01 28.70
C ILE A 214 5.60 -24.57 29.72
N GLU A 215 6.91 -24.42 29.44
CA GLU A 215 7.98 -24.70 30.37
C GLU A 215 8.65 -23.39 30.78
N ILE A 216 8.72 -23.12 32.08
CA ILE A 216 9.21 -21.87 32.68
C ILE A 216 10.51 -22.18 33.43
N MET A 217 11.51 -21.30 33.28
CA MET A 217 12.75 -21.34 34.08
C MET A 217 13.10 -19.92 34.54
N LYS A 218 13.88 -19.86 35.64
CA LYS A 218 14.47 -18.59 36.09
C LYS A 218 15.55 -18.12 35.14
N LEU A 219 15.68 -16.80 34.99
CA LEU A 219 16.81 -16.17 34.32
C LEU A 219 17.98 -15.99 35.28
N SER A 220 19.20 -16.11 34.76
CA SER A 220 20.45 -15.69 35.45
C SER A 220 20.39 -14.18 35.76
N ASP A 221 21.28 -13.71 36.61
CA ASP A 221 21.29 -12.28 37.04
C ASP A 221 21.53 -11.32 35.86
N ASP A 222 22.36 -11.72 34.93
CA ASP A 222 22.65 -10.99 33.70
C ASP A 222 21.59 -11.20 32.58
N GLY A 223 20.66 -12.16 32.76
CA GLY A 223 19.62 -12.47 31.78
C GLY A 223 20.08 -13.25 30.54
N THR A 224 21.36 -13.73 30.53
CA THR A 224 21.96 -14.40 29.38
C THR A 224 21.70 -15.90 29.34
N ALA A 225 21.33 -16.48 30.47
CA ALA A 225 21.09 -17.93 30.64
C ALA A 225 19.81 -18.19 31.43
N VAL A 226 19.34 -19.44 31.39
CA VAL A 226 18.28 -19.95 32.27
C VAL A 226 18.91 -20.88 33.33
N VAL A 227 18.35 -20.79 34.55
CA VAL A 227 18.89 -21.50 35.73
C VAL A 227 17.76 -22.19 36.49
N GLY A 228 18.14 -23.18 37.33
CA GLY A 228 17.21 -23.87 38.22
C GLY A 228 16.38 -24.95 37.53
N LYS A 229 15.28 -25.35 38.19
CA LYS A 229 14.39 -26.42 37.72
C LYS A 229 13.30 -25.85 36.80
N LYS A 230 12.93 -26.64 35.78
CA LYS A 230 11.76 -26.36 34.95
C LYS A 230 10.46 -26.47 35.73
N ILE A 231 9.61 -25.52 35.53
CA ILE A 231 8.20 -25.55 35.96
C ILE A 231 7.36 -25.75 34.71
N LYS A 232 6.56 -26.80 34.67
CA LYS A 232 5.58 -27.03 33.61
C LYS A 232 4.24 -26.45 34.06
N GLU A 233 3.64 -25.63 33.21
CA GLU A 233 2.33 -25.04 33.45
C GLU A 233 1.41 -25.33 32.25
N GLU A 234 0.23 -25.87 32.51
CA GLU A 234 -0.77 -26.10 31.47
C GLU A 234 -1.41 -24.75 31.08
N CYS A 235 -1.45 -24.47 29.79
CA CYS A 235 -2.21 -23.32 29.24
C CYS A 235 -2.64 -23.62 27.82
N ASP A 236 -3.79 -23.11 27.44
CA ASP A 236 -4.34 -23.23 26.08
C ASP A 236 -4.25 -21.90 25.29
N CYS A 237 -3.78 -20.84 25.95
CA CYS A 237 -3.45 -19.57 25.33
C CYS A 237 -2.29 -18.90 26.09
N LEU A 238 -1.28 -18.48 25.35
CA LEU A 238 -0.13 -17.71 25.85
C LEU A 238 -0.15 -16.32 25.22
N GLY A 239 -0.42 -15.31 26.03
CA GLY A 239 -0.30 -13.91 25.61
C GLY A 239 1.16 -13.45 25.73
N ILE A 240 1.73 -12.90 24.67
CA ILE A 240 3.12 -12.42 24.68
C ILE A 240 3.18 -10.91 24.49
N SER A 241 4.07 -10.24 25.23
CA SER A 241 4.31 -8.81 25.13
C SER A 241 5.79 -8.50 25.31
N GLY A 242 6.47 -8.10 24.26
CA GLY A 242 7.89 -7.76 24.21
C GLY A 242 8.17 -6.26 24.17
N GLY A 243 7.21 -5.44 24.58
CA GLY A 243 7.26 -3.98 24.54
C GLY A 243 6.62 -3.40 23.27
N TRP A 244 6.86 -2.14 23.02
CA TRP A 244 6.17 -1.38 21.97
C TRP A 244 7.16 -0.77 20.97
N THR A 245 6.80 -0.79 19.68
CA THR A 245 7.56 -0.20 18.60
C THR A 245 6.74 0.91 17.94
N PRO A 246 7.24 2.16 17.88
CA PRO A 246 6.60 3.26 17.15
C PRO A 246 6.34 2.90 15.68
N ARG A 247 5.16 3.26 15.16
CA ARG A 247 4.80 3.04 13.76
C ARG A 247 5.36 4.17 12.90
N VAL A 248 6.61 4.07 12.52
CA VAL A 248 7.35 5.09 11.75
C VAL A 248 7.31 4.89 10.23
N HIS A 249 6.64 3.86 9.75
CA HIS A 249 6.66 3.45 8.33
C HIS A 249 6.22 4.56 7.38
N LEU A 250 5.07 5.21 7.65
CA LEU A 250 4.56 6.31 6.82
C LEU A 250 5.50 7.52 6.84
N PHE A 251 6.07 7.83 7.99
CA PHE A 251 7.04 8.90 8.12
C PHE A 251 8.28 8.65 7.25
N THR A 252 8.80 7.43 7.24
CA THR A 252 9.98 7.07 6.41
C THR A 252 9.64 6.97 4.92
N GLN A 253 8.45 6.50 4.56
CA GLN A 253 8.01 6.48 3.15
C GLN A 253 7.98 7.87 2.52
N SER A 254 7.67 8.90 3.29
CA SER A 254 7.71 10.30 2.84
C SER A 254 9.12 10.91 2.80
N GLY A 255 10.17 10.11 3.02
CA GLY A 255 11.57 10.55 3.04
C GLY A 255 12.06 11.06 4.40
N GLY A 256 11.26 10.92 5.46
CA GLY A 256 11.65 11.28 6.82
C GLY A 256 12.80 10.41 7.35
N LYS A 257 13.72 11.05 8.08
CA LYS A 257 14.86 10.40 8.72
C LYS A 257 14.52 10.02 10.15
N LEU A 258 15.02 8.88 10.60
CA LEU A 258 14.83 8.38 11.95
C LEU A 258 16.07 8.64 12.80
N LYS A 259 15.84 8.75 14.12
CA LYS A 259 16.88 8.65 15.16
C LYS A 259 16.57 7.48 16.08
N PHE A 260 17.59 6.86 16.63
CA PHE A 260 17.46 5.83 17.64
C PHE A 260 17.49 6.45 19.04
N ARG A 261 16.63 5.95 19.95
CA ARG A 261 16.61 6.32 21.36
C ARG A 261 16.98 5.08 22.17
N ASP A 262 18.16 5.14 22.82
CA ASP A 262 18.72 4.00 23.55
C ASP A 262 17.89 3.61 24.80
N GLU A 263 17.27 4.58 25.46
CA GLU A 263 16.48 4.35 26.69
C GLU A 263 15.33 3.35 26.48
N ASP A 264 14.66 3.43 25.33
CA ASP A 264 13.54 2.55 25.01
C ASP A 264 13.88 1.53 23.92
N ASN A 265 15.06 1.60 23.34
CA ASN A 265 15.47 0.81 22.17
C ASN A 265 14.46 0.91 21.02
N VAL A 266 14.17 2.12 20.57
CA VAL A 266 13.22 2.42 19.51
C VAL A 266 13.73 3.43 18.50
N PHE A 267 13.28 3.31 17.26
CA PHE A 267 13.47 4.34 16.24
C PHE A 267 12.31 5.33 16.29
N LEU A 268 12.65 6.62 16.26
CA LEU A 268 11.71 7.73 16.32
C LEU A 268 11.85 8.65 15.10
N PRO A 269 10.79 9.36 14.70
CA PRO A 269 10.88 10.45 13.75
C PRO A 269 11.91 11.52 14.17
N ASP A 270 12.74 11.97 13.23
CA ASP A 270 13.73 13.04 13.48
C ASP A 270 13.50 14.21 12.51
N LYS A 271 14.00 14.10 11.27
CA LYS A 271 13.96 15.18 10.28
C LYS A 271 13.06 14.82 9.10
N SER A 272 12.28 15.78 8.65
CA SER A 272 11.49 15.68 7.43
C SER A 272 11.68 16.93 6.56
N GLY A 273 11.70 16.75 5.24
CA GLY A 273 11.62 17.85 4.27
C GLY A 273 10.18 18.25 3.90
N LEU A 274 9.17 17.60 4.49
CA LEU A 274 7.76 17.89 4.23
C LEU A 274 7.10 18.57 5.42
N ASP A 275 5.99 19.26 5.18
CA ASP A 275 5.12 19.82 6.21
C ASP A 275 4.36 18.70 6.94
N GLN A 276 5.07 17.98 7.78
CA GLN A 276 4.54 16.89 8.60
C GLN A 276 5.15 16.85 9.99
N ILE A 277 4.37 16.32 10.94
CA ILE A 277 4.85 15.96 12.28
C ILE A 277 4.28 14.58 12.68
N SER A 278 4.98 13.92 13.61
CA SER A 278 4.46 12.74 14.31
C SER A 278 4.18 13.09 15.77
N ILE A 279 3.09 12.54 16.32
CA ILE A 279 2.64 12.79 17.70
C ILE A 279 2.22 11.49 18.39
N GLY A 280 2.24 11.48 19.73
CA GLY A 280 1.86 10.34 20.55
C GLY A 280 2.85 9.18 20.42
N SER A 281 2.38 7.94 20.56
CA SER A 281 3.29 6.79 20.67
C SER A 281 4.11 6.51 19.41
N CYS A 282 3.70 6.97 18.22
CA CYS A 282 4.56 6.90 17.04
C CYS A 282 5.72 7.91 17.07
N ASN A 283 5.69 8.87 17.99
CA ASN A 283 6.77 9.79 18.31
C ASN A 283 7.49 9.44 19.63
N GLY A 284 7.15 8.28 20.24
CA GLY A 284 7.81 7.79 21.44
C GLY A 284 7.22 8.28 22.77
N ASP A 285 6.03 8.85 22.75
CA ASP A 285 5.26 9.16 23.97
C ASP A 285 4.42 7.93 24.31
N PHE A 286 4.77 7.18 25.36
CA PHE A 286 4.08 5.95 25.72
C PHE A 286 3.12 6.13 26.93
N GLU A 287 3.39 7.06 27.81
CA GLU A 287 2.56 7.40 28.96
C GLU A 287 1.38 8.29 28.54
N LEU A 288 0.18 8.04 29.08
CA LEU A 288 -1.03 8.76 28.69
C LEU A 288 -0.92 10.29 28.87
N ASP A 289 -0.33 10.73 29.95
CA ASP A 289 -0.11 12.16 30.22
C ASP A 289 0.86 12.79 29.22
N GLN A 290 1.95 12.11 28.86
CA GLN A 290 2.91 12.54 27.85
C GLN A 290 2.23 12.61 26.46
N VAL A 291 1.48 11.56 26.09
CA VAL A 291 0.72 11.51 24.83
C VAL A 291 -0.18 12.75 24.69
N ILE A 292 -0.93 13.08 25.74
CA ILE A 292 -1.85 14.23 25.70
C ILE A 292 -1.08 15.54 25.63
N LYS A 293 -0.20 15.81 26.59
CA LYS A 293 0.54 17.08 26.70
C LYS A 293 1.40 17.37 25.46
N ASN A 294 2.20 16.37 25.02
CA ASN A 294 3.11 16.55 23.89
C ASN A 294 2.35 16.65 22.56
N SER A 295 1.23 15.94 22.41
CA SER A 295 0.40 16.08 21.21
C SER A 295 -0.23 17.46 21.10
N VAL A 296 -0.70 18.05 22.19
CA VAL A 296 -1.24 19.43 22.22
C VAL A 296 -0.15 20.42 21.84
N SER A 297 0.95 20.40 22.57
CA SER A 297 2.09 21.33 22.36
C SER A 297 2.61 21.25 20.92
N SER A 298 2.88 20.04 20.42
CA SER A 298 3.40 19.82 19.07
C SER A 298 2.40 20.27 18.00
N THR A 299 1.12 20.00 18.18
CA THR A 299 0.07 20.40 17.25
C THR A 299 -0.07 21.92 17.20
N ASN A 300 -0.13 22.59 18.37
CA ASN A 300 -0.22 24.05 18.47
C ASN A 300 0.95 24.71 17.72
N LYS A 301 2.17 24.26 18.01
CA LYS A 301 3.38 24.77 17.35
C LYS A 301 3.35 24.55 15.82
N PHE A 302 3.00 23.37 15.38
CA PHE A 302 3.00 23.00 13.96
C PHE A 302 1.93 23.75 13.16
N LEU A 303 0.73 23.87 13.70
CA LEU A 303 -0.38 24.58 13.06
C LEU A 303 -0.31 26.09 13.26
N LYS A 304 0.55 26.58 14.18
CA LYS A 304 0.67 27.98 14.60
C LYS A 304 -0.66 28.49 15.19
N VAL A 305 -1.26 27.70 16.06
CA VAL A 305 -2.52 27.98 16.76
C VAL A 305 -2.30 27.89 18.28
N ASN A 306 -3.26 28.36 19.04
CA ASN A 306 -3.26 28.24 20.50
C ASN A 306 -4.53 27.52 20.95
N ASN A 307 -4.40 26.28 21.41
CA ASN A 307 -5.49 25.51 21.96
C ASN A 307 -5.18 25.15 23.41
N ASN A 308 -5.97 25.68 24.33
CA ASN A 308 -5.81 25.51 25.77
C ASN A 308 -6.81 24.51 26.37
N ASP A 309 -7.60 23.81 25.53
CA ASP A 309 -8.67 22.86 25.97
C ASP A 309 -8.15 21.78 26.93
N TYR A 310 -6.85 21.52 26.94
CA TYR A 310 -6.23 20.40 27.64
C TYR A 310 -5.22 20.80 28.71
N GLU A 311 -5.09 22.10 29.01
CA GLU A 311 -4.07 22.62 29.94
C GLU A 311 -4.29 22.17 31.39
N ASN A 312 -5.54 22.07 31.82
CA ASN A 312 -5.91 21.81 33.21
C ASN A 312 -6.39 20.36 33.44
N LEU A 313 -5.98 19.40 32.60
CA LEU A 313 -6.35 18.01 32.80
C LEU A 313 -5.55 17.38 33.95
N GLU A 314 -6.26 16.84 34.94
CA GLU A 314 -5.69 15.96 35.94
C GLU A 314 -5.62 14.54 35.37
N ILE A 315 -4.40 14.01 35.17
CA ILE A 315 -4.19 12.72 34.51
C ILE A 315 -3.50 11.77 35.48
N ILE A 316 -4.15 10.65 35.76
CA ILE A 316 -3.58 9.52 36.49
C ILE A 316 -3.15 8.49 35.43
N THR A 317 -1.89 8.08 35.46
CA THR A 317 -1.34 7.03 34.60
C THR A 317 -0.38 6.13 35.38
N SER A 318 -0.36 4.84 35.07
CA SER A 318 0.66 3.94 35.61
C SER A 318 1.94 4.17 34.82
N LYS A 319 3.00 4.57 35.51
CA LYS A 319 4.33 4.71 34.91
C LYS A 319 5.03 3.38 34.90
N GLU A 320 5.57 3.01 33.74
CA GLU A 320 6.36 1.80 33.60
C GLU A 320 7.71 1.92 34.30
N ILE A 321 8.08 0.89 35.04
CA ILE A 321 9.33 0.81 35.80
C ILE A 321 10.18 -0.34 35.23
N ASP A 322 11.50 -0.09 35.06
CA ASP A 322 12.51 -1.09 34.73
C ASP A 322 12.21 -1.91 33.46
N LYS A 323 12.20 -1.25 32.30
CA LYS A 323 12.14 -1.93 31.01
C LYS A 323 13.37 -2.79 30.78
N LYS A 324 13.17 -4.07 30.49
CA LYS A 324 14.27 -5.01 30.16
C LYS A 324 14.06 -5.56 28.76
N ASN A 325 14.97 -5.26 27.83
CA ASN A 325 14.93 -5.78 26.47
C ASN A 325 15.92 -6.96 26.35
N ILE A 326 15.39 -8.13 26.00
CA ILE A 326 16.16 -9.30 25.58
C ILE A 326 15.65 -9.68 24.19
N TRP A 327 16.49 -9.53 23.17
CA TRP A 327 16.09 -9.71 21.79
C TRP A 327 15.86 -11.15 21.40
N LEU A 328 16.63 -12.06 22.01
CA LEU A 328 16.49 -13.51 21.91
C LEU A 328 16.56 -14.09 23.32
N LEU A 329 15.46 -14.64 23.77
CA LEU A 329 15.40 -15.24 25.10
C LEU A 329 16.24 -16.53 25.18
N PRO A 330 16.97 -16.72 26.28
CA PRO A 330 17.80 -17.91 26.45
C PRO A 330 16.92 -19.16 26.63
N SER A 331 17.45 -20.28 26.18
CA SER A 331 16.85 -21.62 26.31
C SER A 331 17.81 -22.56 27.06
N ASP A 332 17.27 -23.64 27.63
CA ASP A 332 18.04 -24.75 28.19
C ASP A 332 18.67 -25.64 27.10
N LYS A 333 18.42 -25.35 25.83
CA LYS A 333 18.97 -26.04 24.66
C LYS A 333 19.82 -25.10 23.82
N PRO A 334 20.87 -25.64 23.16
CA PRO A 334 21.63 -24.86 22.19
C PRO A 334 20.72 -24.30 21.07
N LEU A 335 21.04 -23.11 20.57
CA LEU A 335 20.22 -22.40 19.56
C LEU A 335 19.93 -23.27 18.32
N GLY A 336 20.92 -24.06 17.83
CA GLY A 336 20.72 -24.95 16.69
C GLY A 336 19.72 -26.11 16.92
N LYS A 337 19.28 -26.34 18.18
CA LYS A 337 18.23 -27.30 18.53
C LYS A 337 16.90 -26.62 18.92
N THR A 338 16.78 -25.32 18.67
CA THR A 338 15.60 -24.50 18.96
C THR A 338 15.05 -23.83 17.71
N LYS A 339 13.80 -23.42 17.73
CA LYS A 339 13.12 -22.70 16.65
C LYS A 339 12.50 -21.42 17.18
N PRO A 340 13.28 -20.36 17.45
CA PRO A 340 12.77 -19.05 17.85
C PRO A 340 12.45 -18.24 16.60
N PHE A 341 11.16 -18.18 16.22
CA PHE A 341 10.70 -17.47 15.05
C PHE A 341 10.66 -15.96 15.29
N LEU A 342 11.17 -15.20 14.31
CA LEU A 342 11.14 -13.74 14.24
C LEU A 342 10.03 -13.26 13.32
N ASP A 343 9.98 -13.83 12.13
CA ASP A 343 9.03 -13.51 11.09
C ASP A 343 8.13 -14.71 10.82
N PHE A 344 6.91 -14.64 11.35
CA PHE A 344 5.92 -15.71 11.22
C PHE A 344 5.34 -15.83 9.80
N GLN A 345 5.47 -14.79 8.96
CA GLN A 345 4.97 -14.81 7.59
C GLN A 345 5.95 -15.52 6.66
N ASN A 346 7.25 -15.40 6.92
CA ASN A 346 8.32 -15.94 6.09
C ASN A 346 9.10 -17.08 6.77
N ASP A 347 8.62 -17.58 7.91
CA ASP A 347 9.24 -18.65 8.71
C ASP A 347 10.72 -18.39 9.07
N SER A 348 11.12 -17.11 9.18
CA SER A 348 12.49 -16.76 9.52
C SER A 348 12.72 -16.82 11.04
N THR A 349 13.80 -17.47 11.45
CA THR A 349 14.19 -17.67 12.84
C THR A 349 15.45 -16.87 13.22
N ALA A 350 15.76 -16.82 14.52
CA ALA A 350 17.04 -16.25 14.98
C ALA A 350 18.25 -17.03 14.46
N ASN A 351 18.08 -18.33 14.14
CA ASN A 351 19.14 -19.13 13.52
C ASN A 351 19.49 -18.60 12.13
N ASP A 352 18.48 -18.20 11.34
CA ASP A 352 18.68 -17.69 9.98
C ASP A 352 19.40 -16.34 10.00
N ILE A 353 19.08 -15.45 10.96
CA ILE A 353 19.79 -14.19 11.16
C ILE A 353 21.27 -14.45 11.51
N LYS A 354 21.55 -15.34 12.47
CA LYS A 354 22.93 -15.69 12.85
C LYS A 354 23.67 -16.39 11.73
N LEU A 355 22.99 -17.20 10.91
CA LEU A 355 23.58 -17.82 9.72
C LEU A 355 23.98 -16.72 8.70
N ALA A 356 23.11 -15.79 8.41
CA ALA A 356 23.42 -14.69 7.49
C ALA A 356 24.68 -13.91 7.92
N LEU A 357 24.80 -13.61 9.23
CA LEU A 357 25.98 -12.93 9.77
C LEU A 357 27.26 -13.79 9.64
N ARG A 358 27.17 -15.10 9.89
CA ARG A 358 28.29 -16.03 9.71
C ARG A 358 28.73 -16.13 8.25
N GLU A 359 27.79 -16.06 7.30
CA GLU A 359 28.07 -16.00 5.85
C GLU A 359 28.62 -14.64 5.38
N GLY A 360 28.79 -13.68 6.30
CA GLY A 360 29.46 -12.40 6.04
C GLY A 360 28.55 -11.22 5.70
N PHE A 361 27.23 -11.36 5.75
CA PHE A 361 26.30 -10.26 5.56
C PHE A 361 26.32 -9.31 6.77
N LYS A 362 26.72 -8.05 6.56
CA LYS A 362 26.82 -7.03 7.63
C LYS A 362 25.68 -6.00 7.56
N SER A 363 25.21 -5.69 6.36
CA SER A 363 24.12 -4.74 6.17
C SER A 363 22.77 -5.37 6.49
N ILE A 364 21.94 -4.67 7.26
CA ILE A 364 20.58 -5.13 7.58
C ILE A 364 19.73 -5.38 6.33
N GLU A 365 19.92 -4.59 5.26
CA GLU A 365 19.22 -4.78 3.99
C GLU A 365 19.65 -6.07 3.27
N HIS A 366 20.90 -6.47 3.42
CA HIS A 366 21.38 -7.76 2.87
C HIS A 366 20.90 -8.95 3.72
N VAL A 367 20.98 -8.84 5.04
CA VAL A 367 20.42 -9.85 5.96
C VAL A 367 18.93 -10.05 5.68
N LYS A 368 18.17 -8.98 5.52
CA LYS A 368 16.75 -9.02 5.14
C LYS A 368 16.52 -9.81 3.84
N ARG A 369 17.32 -9.59 2.80
CA ARG A 369 17.17 -10.28 1.52
C ARG A 369 17.58 -11.74 1.59
N TYR A 370 18.62 -12.04 2.33
CA TYR A 370 19.10 -13.40 2.52
C TYR A 370 18.10 -14.26 3.30
N THR A 371 17.49 -13.71 4.35
CA THR A 371 16.59 -14.43 5.27
C THR A 371 15.11 -14.24 4.95
N THR A 372 14.75 -13.34 4.03
CA THR A 372 13.39 -12.86 3.76
C THR A 372 12.69 -12.18 4.96
N THR A 373 13.39 -11.95 6.07
CA THR A 373 12.85 -11.30 7.28
C THR A 373 12.35 -9.89 6.97
N GLY A 374 11.11 -9.58 7.35
CA GLY A 374 10.52 -8.27 7.16
C GLY A 374 10.13 -7.95 5.73
N MET A 375 10.00 -8.95 4.87
CA MET A 375 9.51 -8.81 3.50
C MET A 375 7.99 -9.00 3.42
N ALA A 376 7.44 -8.90 2.20
CA ALA A 376 6.03 -9.09 1.88
C ALA A 376 5.09 -8.15 2.68
N THR A 377 3.88 -8.59 2.99
CA THR A 377 2.80 -7.76 3.53
C THR A 377 3.03 -7.27 4.96
N ASP A 378 3.80 -8.01 5.75
CA ASP A 378 4.16 -7.58 7.12
C ASP A 378 5.10 -6.37 7.13
N GLN A 379 5.98 -6.24 6.14
CA GLN A 379 6.99 -5.17 6.06
C GLN A 379 7.83 -5.06 7.35
N GLY A 380 8.05 -6.18 8.05
CA GLY A 380 8.85 -6.25 9.27
C GLY A 380 8.24 -5.60 10.51
N LYS A 381 6.93 -5.38 10.51
CA LYS A 381 6.23 -4.76 11.65
C LYS A 381 6.48 -5.49 12.97
N LEU A 382 6.51 -6.82 12.95
CA LEU A 382 6.74 -7.64 14.12
C LEU A 382 8.21 -8.07 14.28
N SER A 383 8.95 -8.21 13.19
CA SER A 383 10.26 -8.88 13.15
C SER A 383 11.47 -7.92 13.16
N ASN A 384 11.36 -6.73 12.55
CA ASN A 384 12.53 -5.87 12.28
C ASN A 384 13.34 -5.51 13.54
N MET A 385 12.67 -5.13 14.63
CA MET A 385 13.37 -4.71 15.85
C MET A 385 14.13 -5.86 16.50
N HIS A 386 13.56 -7.08 16.49
CA HIS A 386 14.24 -8.27 17.00
C HIS A 386 15.41 -8.68 16.11
N ALA A 387 15.23 -8.64 14.80
CA ALA A 387 16.32 -8.90 13.85
C ALA A 387 17.49 -7.93 14.08
N LEU A 388 17.21 -6.62 14.19
CA LEU A 388 18.21 -5.60 14.49
C LEU A 388 18.92 -5.84 15.83
N GLY A 389 18.16 -6.16 16.88
CA GLY A 389 18.72 -6.46 18.19
C GLY A 389 19.66 -7.66 18.16
N ILE A 390 19.24 -8.77 17.52
CA ILE A 390 20.08 -9.97 17.38
C ILE A 390 21.32 -9.71 16.53
N ILE A 391 21.21 -8.90 15.47
CA ILE A 391 22.36 -8.51 14.65
C ILE A 391 23.33 -7.66 15.49
N ALA A 392 22.83 -6.66 16.21
CA ALA A 392 23.63 -5.77 17.05
C ALA A 392 24.41 -6.56 18.12
N GLU A 393 23.71 -7.43 18.88
CA GLU A 393 24.33 -8.28 19.89
C GLU A 393 25.38 -9.23 19.29
N THR A 394 25.08 -9.84 18.14
CA THR A 394 25.98 -10.82 17.50
C THR A 394 27.20 -10.14 16.88
N ALA A 395 27.05 -8.94 16.33
CA ALA A 395 28.12 -8.18 15.71
C ALA A 395 28.90 -7.28 16.70
N GLY A 396 28.42 -7.12 17.95
CA GLY A 396 29.03 -6.27 18.96
C GLY A 396 28.94 -4.76 18.64
N VAL A 397 27.87 -4.33 17.96
CA VAL A 397 27.63 -2.94 17.57
C VAL A 397 26.34 -2.40 18.20
N LYS A 398 26.18 -1.07 18.26
CA LYS A 398 24.93 -0.47 18.73
C LYS A 398 23.82 -0.55 17.69
N MET A 399 22.58 -0.78 18.10
CA MET A 399 21.43 -0.85 17.19
C MET A 399 21.25 0.42 16.36
N GLY A 400 21.51 1.60 16.94
CA GLY A 400 21.42 2.88 16.24
C GLY A 400 22.38 3.00 15.05
N GLU A 401 23.51 2.32 15.08
CA GLU A 401 24.51 2.33 14.01
C GLU A 401 24.11 1.47 12.82
N LEU A 402 23.28 0.45 13.04
CA LEU A 402 22.78 -0.42 11.97
C LEU A 402 21.73 0.25 11.08
N GLY A 403 21.01 1.26 11.61
CA GLY A 403 19.87 1.86 10.94
C GLY A 403 18.66 0.92 10.88
N THR A 404 17.73 1.22 9.98
CA THR A 404 16.52 0.40 9.75
C THR A 404 16.44 -0.05 8.31
N THR A 405 15.66 -1.10 8.06
CA THR A 405 15.29 -1.50 6.70
C THR A 405 14.37 -0.45 6.06
N THR A 406 14.41 -0.32 4.74
CA THR A 406 13.51 0.55 4.00
C THR A 406 12.09 -0.01 4.00
N PHE A 407 11.13 0.78 4.45
CA PHE A 407 9.72 0.45 4.43
C PHE A 407 9.08 0.90 3.11
N ARG A 408 8.63 -0.05 2.31
CA ARG A 408 8.08 0.21 0.97
C ARG A 408 6.55 0.33 1.00
N PRO A 409 5.95 1.19 0.15
CA PRO A 409 4.53 1.10 -0.13
C PRO A 409 4.17 -0.27 -0.76
N PRO A 410 2.96 -0.80 -0.50
CA PRO A 410 1.95 -0.25 0.40
C PRO A 410 2.21 -0.63 1.87
N TYR A 411 2.04 0.34 2.79
CA TYR A 411 2.10 0.06 4.24
C TYR A 411 1.00 -0.91 4.69
N THR A 412 -0.20 -0.73 4.17
CA THR A 412 -1.31 -1.67 4.30
C THR A 412 -1.59 -2.28 2.94
N PRO A 413 -1.74 -3.60 2.81
CA PRO A 413 -1.99 -4.25 1.52
C PRO A 413 -3.18 -3.65 0.77
N LEU A 414 -2.98 -3.42 -0.52
CA LEU A 414 -4.02 -2.97 -1.46
C LEU A 414 -4.47 -4.14 -2.33
N THR A 415 -5.76 -4.18 -2.65
CA THR A 415 -6.26 -5.12 -3.66
C THR A 415 -6.05 -4.55 -5.06
N PHE A 416 -5.81 -5.39 -6.04
CA PHE A 416 -5.73 -4.97 -7.44
C PHE A 416 -6.98 -4.22 -7.88
N GLY A 417 -8.17 -4.67 -7.46
CA GLY A 417 -9.42 -3.99 -7.77
C GLY A 417 -9.52 -2.56 -7.24
N ALA A 418 -8.96 -2.28 -6.05
CA ALA A 418 -8.91 -0.91 -5.51
C ALA A 418 -7.96 0.01 -6.30
N ILE A 419 -6.85 -0.54 -6.83
CA ILE A 419 -5.87 0.20 -7.65
C ILE A 419 -6.45 0.49 -9.03
N VAL A 420 -7.00 -0.53 -9.69
CA VAL A 420 -7.57 -0.44 -11.04
C VAL A 420 -8.82 0.45 -11.05
N GLY A 421 -9.64 0.40 -9.99
CA GLY A 421 -10.85 1.22 -9.87
C GLY A 421 -11.87 0.89 -10.95
N ARG A 422 -12.19 1.85 -11.82
CA ARG A 422 -13.16 1.71 -12.90
C ARG A 422 -12.60 1.05 -14.16
N ASN A 423 -11.29 0.92 -14.28
CA ASN A 423 -10.63 0.39 -15.49
C ASN A 423 -10.72 -1.15 -15.51
N VAL A 424 -11.92 -1.68 -15.60
CA VAL A 424 -12.22 -3.12 -15.66
C VAL A 424 -13.18 -3.39 -16.82
N GLY A 425 -13.16 -4.60 -17.36
CA GLY A 425 -14.01 -4.98 -18.48
C GLY A 425 -13.84 -4.05 -19.67
N GLU A 426 -14.91 -3.48 -20.18
CA GLU A 426 -14.89 -2.58 -21.34
C GLU A 426 -14.08 -1.31 -21.14
N PHE A 427 -13.91 -0.83 -19.90
CA PHE A 427 -13.05 0.33 -19.62
C PHE A 427 -11.56 -0.02 -19.61
N PHE A 428 -11.22 -1.29 -19.44
CA PHE A 428 -9.84 -1.77 -19.49
C PHE A 428 -9.45 -2.20 -20.89
N ASP A 429 -10.31 -2.98 -21.53
CA ASP A 429 -10.13 -3.46 -22.91
C ASP A 429 -11.21 -2.83 -23.80
N ILE A 430 -10.91 -1.60 -24.24
CA ILE A 430 -11.84 -0.78 -25.01
C ILE A 430 -11.98 -1.37 -26.42
N THR A 431 -13.21 -1.64 -26.81
CA THR A 431 -13.52 -1.95 -28.21
C THR A 431 -13.72 -0.65 -28.98
N ARG A 432 -12.81 -0.36 -29.93
CA ARG A 432 -12.92 0.80 -30.83
C ARG A 432 -13.76 0.43 -32.04
N ARG A 433 -14.62 1.35 -32.45
CA ARG A 433 -15.54 1.18 -33.58
C ARG A 433 -15.34 2.32 -34.57
N THR A 434 -15.48 2.01 -35.86
CA THR A 434 -15.44 3.04 -36.91
C THR A 434 -16.73 3.85 -36.92
N PRO A 435 -16.75 5.07 -37.51
CA PRO A 435 -17.98 5.87 -37.62
C PRO A 435 -19.14 5.17 -38.36
N ILE A 436 -18.81 4.20 -39.22
CA ILE A 436 -19.81 3.44 -40.01
C ILE A 436 -19.99 2.01 -39.50
N HIS A 437 -19.59 1.72 -38.27
CA HIS A 437 -19.68 0.40 -37.65
C HIS A 437 -21.08 -0.19 -37.66
N ASP A 438 -22.09 0.61 -37.32
CA ASP A 438 -23.48 0.14 -37.22
C ASP A 438 -24.01 -0.28 -38.60
N TRP A 439 -23.62 0.47 -39.67
CA TRP A 439 -23.93 0.07 -41.05
C TRP A 439 -23.31 -1.30 -41.41
N HIS A 440 -22.09 -1.56 -40.98
CA HIS A 440 -21.44 -2.86 -41.18
C HIS A 440 -22.23 -4.00 -40.47
N VAL A 441 -22.68 -3.74 -39.22
CA VAL A 441 -23.48 -4.70 -38.45
C VAL A 441 -24.84 -4.97 -39.16
N GLU A 442 -25.52 -3.91 -39.60
CA GLU A 442 -26.79 -4.02 -40.32
C GLU A 442 -26.66 -4.81 -41.63
N ASN A 443 -25.52 -4.69 -42.30
CA ASN A 443 -25.20 -5.42 -43.53
C ASN A 443 -24.51 -6.77 -43.27
N LYS A 444 -24.53 -7.26 -42.03
CA LYS A 444 -24.05 -8.59 -41.62
C LYS A 444 -22.56 -8.81 -41.91
N ALA A 445 -21.74 -7.77 -41.79
CA ALA A 445 -20.30 -7.92 -41.91
C ALA A 445 -19.76 -8.87 -40.82
N GLU A 446 -18.82 -9.71 -41.17
CA GLU A 446 -17.96 -10.37 -40.22
C GLU A 446 -16.79 -9.43 -39.87
N PHE A 447 -16.40 -9.49 -38.59
CA PHE A 447 -15.39 -8.55 -38.07
C PHE A 447 -14.10 -9.27 -37.68
N GLU A 448 -12.99 -8.61 -37.93
CA GLU A 448 -11.70 -8.95 -37.32
C GLU A 448 -11.29 -7.94 -36.26
N ASN A 449 -10.49 -8.40 -35.30
CA ASN A 449 -9.86 -7.53 -34.30
C ASN A 449 -8.46 -7.10 -34.79
N VAL A 450 -8.26 -5.79 -34.99
CA VAL A 450 -6.95 -5.23 -35.26
C VAL A 450 -6.57 -4.34 -34.07
N GLY A 451 -5.84 -4.91 -33.13
CA GLY A 451 -5.69 -4.32 -31.80
C GLY A 451 -7.05 -4.17 -31.12
N GLN A 452 -7.42 -2.96 -30.72
CA GLN A 452 -8.71 -2.66 -30.11
C GLN A 452 -9.83 -2.36 -31.14
N TRP A 453 -9.50 -2.23 -32.41
CA TRP A 453 -10.47 -1.92 -33.44
C TRP A 453 -11.26 -3.15 -33.88
N LYS A 454 -12.59 -2.98 -34.02
CA LYS A 454 -13.46 -3.86 -34.80
C LYS A 454 -13.44 -3.36 -36.22
N ARG A 455 -12.81 -4.10 -37.11
CA ARG A 455 -12.74 -3.80 -38.54
C ARG A 455 -13.63 -4.76 -39.33
N ALA A 456 -14.49 -4.25 -40.20
CA ALA A 456 -15.24 -5.10 -41.12
C ALA A 456 -14.28 -5.87 -42.01
N TRP A 457 -14.41 -7.17 -42.08
CA TRP A 457 -13.50 -8.07 -42.77
C TRP A 457 -14.07 -8.52 -44.13
N TYR A 458 -15.27 -9.12 -44.12
CA TYR A 458 -15.99 -9.51 -45.32
C TYR A 458 -17.50 -9.55 -45.04
N TYR A 459 -18.31 -9.64 -46.12
CA TYR A 459 -19.78 -9.64 -46.04
C TYR A 459 -20.32 -10.94 -46.66
N PRO A 460 -20.59 -12.00 -45.89
CA PRO A 460 -21.12 -13.25 -46.43
C PRO A 460 -22.52 -13.06 -46.96
N ILE A 461 -22.84 -13.71 -48.10
CA ILE A 461 -24.19 -13.84 -48.65
C ILE A 461 -24.62 -15.28 -48.48
N ASP A 462 -25.83 -15.48 -47.97
CA ASP A 462 -26.40 -16.80 -47.66
C ASP A 462 -25.47 -17.64 -46.74
N ASN A 463 -24.96 -18.79 -47.27
CA ASN A 463 -24.10 -19.70 -46.52
C ASN A 463 -22.63 -19.63 -46.99
N GLU A 464 -22.20 -18.55 -47.61
CA GLU A 464 -20.80 -18.39 -48.05
C GLU A 464 -19.84 -18.52 -46.87
N ASN A 465 -18.77 -19.28 -47.06
CA ASN A 465 -17.62 -19.20 -46.18
C ASN A 465 -16.74 -17.98 -46.53
N MET A 466 -15.75 -17.70 -45.69
CA MET A 466 -14.87 -16.56 -45.86
C MET A 466 -14.19 -16.53 -47.24
N HIS A 467 -13.71 -17.67 -47.75
CA HIS A 467 -13.00 -17.72 -49.04
C HIS A 467 -13.92 -17.42 -50.19
N GLU A 468 -15.14 -17.91 -50.16
CA GLU A 468 -16.17 -17.68 -51.20
C GLU A 468 -16.56 -16.20 -51.22
N ALA A 469 -16.83 -15.61 -50.06
CA ALA A 469 -17.17 -14.20 -49.91
C ALA A 469 -16.01 -13.29 -50.40
N VAL A 470 -14.76 -13.55 -50.00
CA VAL A 470 -13.59 -12.78 -50.42
C VAL A 470 -13.34 -12.88 -51.91
N GLN A 471 -13.51 -14.08 -52.52
CA GLN A 471 -13.38 -14.24 -53.96
C GLN A 471 -14.42 -13.43 -54.73
N ARG A 472 -15.69 -13.47 -54.28
CA ARG A 472 -16.78 -12.68 -54.88
C ARG A 472 -16.52 -11.18 -54.75
N GLU A 473 -16.15 -10.70 -53.57
CA GLU A 473 -15.88 -9.28 -53.34
C GLU A 473 -14.66 -8.78 -54.12
N SER A 474 -13.59 -9.57 -54.16
CA SER A 474 -12.39 -9.25 -54.94
C SER A 474 -12.69 -9.18 -56.45
N LYS A 475 -13.50 -10.09 -56.95
CA LYS A 475 -13.94 -10.09 -58.34
C LYS A 475 -14.80 -8.85 -58.65
N ALA A 476 -15.76 -8.51 -57.77
CA ALA A 476 -16.60 -7.33 -57.93
C ALA A 476 -15.78 -6.03 -57.96
N ALA A 477 -14.76 -5.91 -57.10
CA ALA A 477 -13.85 -4.77 -57.09
C ALA A 477 -13.02 -4.65 -58.41
N ARG A 478 -12.62 -5.79 -58.99
CA ARG A 478 -11.90 -5.83 -60.28
C ARG A 478 -12.76 -5.53 -61.51
N ASP A 479 -13.96 -6.10 -61.50
CA ASP A 479 -14.88 -5.99 -62.64
C ASP A 479 -15.68 -4.65 -62.62
N SER A 480 -15.90 -4.08 -61.46
CA SER A 480 -16.72 -2.88 -61.29
C SER A 480 -16.14 -1.88 -60.26
N ALA A 481 -16.52 -2.05 -59.01
CA ALA A 481 -16.00 -1.21 -57.93
C ALA A 481 -16.11 -1.92 -56.60
N GLY A 482 -15.17 -1.60 -55.70
CA GLY A 482 -15.19 -1.97 -54.27
C GLY A 482 -15.09 -0.74 -53.38
N ILE A 483 -15.70 -0.87 -52.18
CA ILE A 483 -15.60 0.14 -51.13
C ILE A 483 -15.05 -0.52 -49.87
N LEU A 484 -14.10 0.14 -49.21
CA LEU A 484 -13.45 -0.35 -48.00
C LEU A 484 -13.48 0.74 -46.91
N ASP A 485 -13.91 0.36 -45.72
CA ASP A 485 -13.76 1.20 -44.51
C ASP A 485 -12.30 1.21 -44.07
N ALA A 486 -11.60 2.28 -44.37
CA ALA A 486 -10.20 2.52 -43.98
C ALA A 486 -10.07 3.44 -42.73
N SER A 487 -11.17 3.62 -41.99
CA SER A 487 -11.19 4.51 -40.81
C SER A 487 -10.27 4.05 -39.70
N THR A 488 -9.89 2.77 -39.66
CA THR A 488 -8.97 2.24 -38.63
C THR A 488 -7.50 2.58 -38.86
N LEU A 489 -7.12 3.00 -40.07
CA LEU A 489 -5.75 3.44 -40.38
C LEU A 489 -5.38 4.61 -39.45
N GLY A 490 -4.16 4.61 -38.91
CA GLY A 490 -3.65 5.75 -38.16
C GLY A 490 -3.60 7.01 -39.00
N LYS A 491 -3.92 8.16 -38.41
CA LYS A 491 -3.81 9.46 -39.08
C LYS A 491 -3.13 10.42 -38.10
N ILE A 492 -2.06 11.03 -38.59
CA ILE A 492 -1.24 11.99 -37.88
C ILE A 492 -1.22 13.29 -38.66
N ASP A 493 -1.68 14.34 -38.01
CA ASP A 493 -1.59 15.70 -38.50
C ASP A 493 -0.20 16.26 -38.18
N ILE A 494 0.50 16.78 -39.17
CA ILE A 494 1.88 17.27 -39.06
C ILE A 494 1.92 18.70 -39.53
N GLN A 495 2.23 19.63 -38.65
CA GLN A 495 2.29 21.05 -38.93
C GLN A 495 3.62 21.65 -38.47
N GLY A 496 4.08 22.70 -39.10
CA GLY A 496 5.28 23.44 -38.73
C GLY A 496 6.13 23.82 -39.94
N SER A 497 6.96 24.84 -39.78
CA SER A 497 7.83 25.34 -40.85
C SER A 497 8.81 24.26 -41.37
N ASP A 498 9.19 23.33 -40.47
CA ASP A 498 10.14 22.26 -40.77
C ASP A 498 9.48 20.90 -41.07
N ALA A 499 8.15 20.86 -41.23
CA ALA A 499 7.41 19.62 -41.43
C ALA A 499 7.89 18.82 -42.65
N SER A 500 8.25 19.49 -43.78
CA SER A 500 8.77 18.82 -44.96
C SER A 500 10.17 18.20 -44.73
N GLU A 501 11.03 18.90 -44.00
CA GLU A 501 12.37 18.44 -43.64
C GLU A 501 12.27 17.24 -42.67
N PHE A 502 11.42 17.33 -41.67
CA PHE A 502 11.16 16.25 -40.74
C PHE A 502 10.71 14.97 -41.47
N LEU A 503 9.76 15.09 -42.42
CA LEU A 503 9.29 13.97 -43.22
C LEU A 503 10.39 13.38 -44.10
N ASN A 504 11.31 14.21 -44.66
CA ASN A 504 12.46 13.73 -45.41
C ASN A 504 13.44 12.91 -44.56
N ARG A 505 13.55 13.20 -43.26
CA ARG A 505 14.41 12.43 -42.33
C ARG A 505 13.77 11.11 -41.93
N VAL A 506 12.44 11.09 -41.80
CA VAL A 506 11.69 9.93 -41.30
C VAL A 506 11.44 8.88 -42.40
N TYR A 507 11.16 9.31 -43.62
CA TYR A 507 10.79 8.43 -44.72
C TYR A 507 11.90 8.30 -45.75
N THR A 508 11.86 7.25 -46.55
CA THR A 508 12.78 7.02 -47.69
C THR A 508 12.52 7.93 -48.88
N ASN A 509 11.49 8.76 -48.88
CA ASN A 509 11.04 9.59 -49.98
C ASN A 509 11.37 11.08 -49.78
N ALA A 510 11.39 11.86 -50.87
CA ALA A 510 11.64 13.30 -50.83
C ALA A 510 10.32 14.09 -50.71
N TRP A 511 9.94 14.45 -49.50
CA TRP A 511 8.66 15.14 -49.19
C TRP A 511 8.71 16.63 -49.51
N SER A 512 9.85 17.27 -49.43
CA SER A 512 10.05 18.66 -49.81
C SER A 512 9.71 18.94 -51.30
N LYS A 513 9.76 17.91 -52.17
CA LYS A 513 9.39 17.99 -53.57
C LYS A 513 7.93 17.63 -53.87
N LEU A 514 7.13 17.30 -52.84
CA LEU A 514 5.71 17.01 -53.01
C LEU A 514 4.93 18.31 -53.18
N GLU A 515 4.17 18.44 -54.27
CA GLU A 515 3.32 19.58 -54.53
C GLU A 515 2.12 19.64 -53.55
N ILE A 516 1.65 20.85 -53.24
CA ILE A 516 0.46 21.04 -52.44
C ILE A 516 -0.75 20.38 -53.14
N GLY A 517 -1.61 19.71 -52.36
CA GLY A 517 -2.74 18.93 -52.88
C GLY A 517 -2.40 17.55 -53.41
N LYS A 518 -1.11 17.17 -53.42
CA LYS A 518 -0.68 15.84 -53.83
C LYS A 518 -0.39 14.94 -52.62
N CYS A 519 -0.46 13.64 -52.86
CA CYS A 519 -0.10 12.61 -51.88
C CYS A 519 1.01 11.69 -52.41
N ARG A 520 1.72 11.06 -51.52
CA ARG A 520 2.76 10.10 -51.83
C ARG A 520 2.79 8.97 -50.83
N TYR A 521 2.92 7.75 -51.35
CA TYR A 521 3.22 6.58 -50.53
C TYR A 521 4.68 6.59 -50.08
N GLY A 522 4.93 6.25 -48.84
CA GLY A 522 6.27 6.22 -48.25
C GLY A 522 6.49 5.03 -47.33
N LEU A 523 7.77 4.65 -47.24
CA LEU A 523 8.25 3.62 -46.29
C LEU A 523 9.05 4.28 -45.18
N MET A 524 8.71 3.95 -43.94
CA MET A 524 9.48 4.30 -42.77
C MET A 524 10.35 3.10 -42.38
N LEU A 525 11.62 3.33 -42.10
CA LEU A 525 12.59 2.31 -41.74
C LEU A 525 13.05 2.49 -40.29
N ASN A 526 13.46 1.40 -39.68
CA ASN A 526 14.26 1.42 -38.45
C ASN A 526 15.75 1.71 -38.80
N GLU A 527 16.53 1.90 -37.74
CA GLU A 527 17.96 2.19 -37.83
C GLU A 527 18.77 1.03 -38.47
N ASP A 528 18.24 -0.18 -38.42
CA ASP A 528 18.80 -1.38 -39.09
C ASP A 528 18.34 -1.54 -40.54
N GLY A 529 17.57 -0.58 -41.08
CA GLY A 529 17.05 -0.59 -42.43
C GLY A 529 15.83 -1.46 -42.69
N MET A 530 15.26 -2.07 -41.63
CA MET A 530 14.02 -2.86 -41.75
C MET A 530 12.80 -1.95 -41.79
N VAL A 531 11.78 -2.35 -42.53
CA VAL A 531 10.51 -1.61 -42.61
C VAL A 531 9.85 -1.54 -41.25
N TYR A 532 9.61 -0.33 -40.78
CA TYR A 532 8.95 -0.05 -39.51
C TYR A 532 7.44 0.15 -39.70
N ASP A 533 7.05 0.99 -40.65
CA ASP A 533 5.67 1.24 -41.05
C ASP A 533 5.62 1.79 -42.48
N ASP A 534 4.42 1.89 -43.03
CA ASP A 534 4.19 2.48 -44.34
C ASP A 534 2.87 3.26 -44.34
N GLY A 535 2.72 4.12 -45.34
CA GLY A 535 1.48 4.87 -45.47
C GLY A 535 1.51 5.92 -46.55
N VAL A 536 0.39 6.61 -46.70
CA VAL A 536 0.24 7.72 -47.66
C VAL A 536 0.25 9.02 -46.88
N THR A 537 1.12 9.94 -47.27
CA THR A 537 1.16 11.30 -46.72
C THR A 537 0.72 12.30 -47.78
N THR A 538 -0.22 13.16 -47.41
CA THR A 538 -0.78 14.21 -48.30
C THR A 538 -0.27 15.57 -47.84
N ARG A 539 0.19 16.41 -48.75
CA ARG A 539 0.53 17.82 -48.48
C ARG A 539 -0.72 18.68 -48.62
N LEU A 540 -1.27 19.16 -47.51
CA LEU A 540 -2.50 19.96 -47.49
C LEU A 540 -2.23 21.44 -47.76
N SER A 541 -1.11 21.96 -47.23
CA SER A 541 -0.61 23.31 -47.51
C SER A 541 0.90 23.35 -47.42
N GLU A 542 1.52 24.52 -47.46
CA GLU A 542 2.97 24.68 -47.44
C GLU A 542 3.63 23.95 -46.27
N ASN A 543 3.07 24.13 -45.09
CA ASN A 543 3.61 23.64 -43.81
C ASN A 543 2.65 22.66 -43.10
N HIS A 544 1.76 21.99 -43.84
CA HIS A 544 0.74 21.11 -43.28
C HIS A 544 0.62 19.81 -44.08
N TYR A 545 0.78 18.69 -43.39
CA TYR A 545 0.69 17.34 -43.95
C TYR A 545 -0.25 16.47 -43.16
N LEU A 546 -0.98 15.59 -43.82
CA LEU A 546 -1.76 14.52 -43.22
C LEU A 546 -1.12 13.18 -43.58
N MET A 547 -0.59 12.50 -42.58
CA MET A 547 0.10 11.22 -42.73
C MET A 547 -0.83 10.09 -42.32
N THR A 548 -0.88 8.99 -43.07
CA THR A 548 -1.52 7.74 -42.65
C THR A 548 -0.47 6.72 -42.27
N THR A 549 -0.85 5.80 -41.39
CA THR A 549 -0.03 4.67 -40.91
C THR A 549 -0.86 3.38 -40.96
N THR A 550 -0.22 2.23 -40.77
CA THR A 550 -0.97 1.00 -40.56
C THR A 550 -1.83 1.11 -39.30
N THR A 551 -2.94 0.38 -39.23
CA THR A 551 -3.83 0.36 -38.07
C THR A 551 -3.09 -0.04 -36.78
N GLY A 552 -2.31 -1.12 -36.86
CA GLY A 552 -1.55 -1.64 -35.72
C GLY A 552 -0.34 -0.77 -35.32
N GLY A 553 0.25 -0.05 -36.29
CA GLY A 553 1.42 0.82 -36.11
C GLY A 553 1.10 2.21 -35.56
N ALA A 554 -0.14 2.68 -35.62
CA ALA A 554 -0.51 4.08 -35.39
C ALA A 554 0.08 4.70 -34.11
N ALA A 555 -0.05 4.03 -32.98
CA ALA A 555 0.46 4.52 -31.70
C ALA A 555 1.99 4.49 -31.64
N ASN A 556 2.61 3.43 -32.14
CA ASN A 556 4.07 3.27 -32.14
C ASN A 556 4.74 4.27 -33.05
N VAL A 557 4.17 4.52 -34.24
CA VAL A 557 4.67 5.53 -35.18
C VAL A 557 4.63 6.90 -34.52
N LEU A 558 3.50 7.32 -33.97
CA LEU A 558 3.41 8.62 -33.29
C LEU A 558 4.44 8.74 -32.18
N SER A 559 4.56 7.72 -31.32
CA SER A 559 5.56 7.72 -30.23
C SER A 559 7.00 7.85 -30.76
N LYS A 560 7.34 7.14 -31.86
CA LYS A 560 8.66 7.23 -32.47
C LYS A 560 8.93 8.63 -33.07
N LEU A 561 7.94 9.22 -33.73
CA LEU A 561 8.05 10.58 -34.27
C LEU A 561 8.22 11.64 -33.17
N GLU A 562 7.47 11.50 -32.06
CA GLU A 562 7.62 12.37 -30.88
C GLU A 562 9.00 12.21 -30.23
N ASP A 563 9.51 10.98 -30.13
CA ASP A 563 10.85 10.70 -29.61
C ASP A 563 11.94 11.40 -30.46
N TYR A 564 11.86 11.29 -31.76
CA TYR A 564 12.79 11.98 -32.65
C TYR A 564 12.78 13.51 -32.49
N LEU A 565 11.59 14.12 -32.34
CA LEU A 565 11.48 15.56 -32.09
C LEU A 565 11.99 15.99 -30.73
N GLN A 566 11.94 15.11 -29.75
CA GLN A 566 12.37 15.42 -28.38
C GLN A 566 13.86 15.14 -28.16
N THR A 567 14.45 14.18 -28.87
CA THR A 567 15.80 13.69 -28.57
C THR A 567 16.79 13.97 -29.72
N GLU A 568 16.42 13.64 -30.96
CA GLU A 568 17.33 13.72 -32.10
C GLU A 568 17.30 15.08 -32.80
N TRP A 569 16.11 15.67 -32.95
CA TRP A 569 15.90 16.91 -33.73
C TRP A 569 15.03 17.93 -32.98
N PRO A 570 15.40 18.29 -31.74
CA PRO A 570 14.60 19.20 -30.93
C PRO A 570 14.58 20.65 -31.48
N GLU A 571 15.44 20.96 -32.44
CA GLU A 571 15.51 22.27 -33.10
C GLU A 571 14.43 22.46 -34.17
N LEU A 572 13.77 21.40 -34.64
CA LEU A 572 12.77 21.49 -35.70
C LEU A 572 11.43 22.04 -35.16
N ASP A 573 10.89 23.00 -35.90
CA ASP A 573 9.55 23.54 -35.64
C ASP A 573 8.48 22.64 -36.28
N VAL A 574 8.11 21.58 -35.56
CA VAL A 574 7.13 20.56 -35.98
C VAL A 574 6.20 20.17 -34.85
N TYR A 575 4.90 20.13 -35.14
CA TYR A 575 3.83 19.73 -34.22
C TYR A 575 3.12 18.49 -34.78
N LEU A 576 2.99 17.48 -33.96
CA LEU A 576 2.34 16.21 -34.26
C LEU A 576 1.04 16.06 -33.47
N THR A 577 -0.04 15.66 -34.14
CA THR A 577 -1.32 15.40 -33.47
C THR A 577 -1.96 14.14 -34.05
N SER A 578 -2.33 13.17 -33.20
CA SER A 578 -3.16 12.05 -33.65
C SER A 578 -4.58 12.54 -33.97
N VAL A 579 -4.99 12.33 -35.20
CA VAL A 579 -6.33 12.67 -35.70
C VAL A 579 -7.07 11.44 -36.22
N THR A 580 -6.66 10.26 -35.81
CA THR A 580 -7.23 8.97 -36.22
C THR A 580 -8.76 8.94 -36.02
N ASP A 581 -9.22 9.41 -34.87
CA ASP A 581 -10.64 9.39 -34.52
C ASP A 581 -11.44 10.56 -35.08
N HIS A 582 -10.79 11.51 -35.75
CA HIS A 582 -11.45 12.69 -36.35
C HIS A 582 -12.01 12.43 -37.75
N TYR A 583 -11.53 11.37 -38.42
CA TYR A 583 -11.87 11.08 -39.81
C TYR A 583 -12.48 9.70 -40.00
N GLY A 584 -13.67 9.64 -40.55
CA GLY A 584 -14.16 8.48 -41.26
C GLY A 584 -13.52 8.43 -42.64
N THR A 585 -12.83 7.33 -42.95
CA THR A 585 -12.11 7.20 -44.19
C THR A 585 -12.62 6.03 -45.00
N VAL A 586 -12.99 6.27 -46.25
CA VAL A 586 -13.48 5.26 -47.15
C VAL A 586 -12.57 5.23 -48.37
N SER A 587 -12.14 4.04 -48.76
CA SER A 587 -11.43 3.81 -50.01
C SER A 587 -12.40 3.27 -51.06
N ILE A 588 -12.45 3.85 -52.20
CA ILE A 588 -13.22 3.38 -53.36
C ILE A 588 -12.25 3.01 -54.47
N CYS A 589 -12.32 1.78 -54.94
CA CYS A 589 -11.43 1.24 -55.97
C CYS A 589 -12.22 0.54 -57.08
N GLY A 590 -11.56 0.26 -58.21
CA GLY A 590 -12.10 -0.44 -59.37
C GLY A 590 -12.42 0.46 -60.55
N PRO A 591 -12.66 -0.12 -61.75
CA PRO A 591 -12.79 0.64 -63.02
C PRO A 591 -13.97 1.64 -63.03
N ASN A 592 -15.01 1.40 -62.26
CA ASN A 592 -16.16 2.28 -62.16
C ASN A 592 -16.10 3.26 -60.99
N SER A 593 -15.03 3.29 -60.21
CA SER A 593 -14.92 4.13 -59.00
C SER A 593 -15.10 5.62 -59.30
N LYS A 594 -14.45 6.15 -60.32
CA LYS A 594 -14.59 7.56 -60.75
C LYS A 594 -16.04 7.90 -61.11
N LYS A 595 -16.72 7.03 -61.89
CA LYS A 595 -18.13 7.21 -62.29
C LYS A 595 -19.09 7.23 -61.09
N ILE A 596 -18.82 6.41 -60.10
CA ILE A 596 -19.62 6.36 -58.86
C ILE A 596 -19.38 7.65 -58.06
N LEU A 597 -18.11 8.03 -57.86
CA LEU A 597 -17.73 9.18 -57.03
C LEU A 597 -18.25 10.50 -57.65
N SER A 598 -18.19 10.67 -58.99
CA SER A 598 -18.75 11.83 -59.68
C SER A 598 -20.27 11.97 -59.49
N LYS A 599 -20.99 10.86 -59.24
CA LYS A 599 -22.43 10.94 -58.96
C LYS A 599 -22.74 11.32 -57.51
N VAL A 600 -21.85 10.94 -56.56
CA VAL A 600 -22.03 11.23 -55.13
C VAL A 600 -21.54 12.63 -54.78
N ILE A 601 -20.43 13.05 -55.43
CA ILE A 601 -19.82 14.37 -55.24
C ILE A 601 -19.62 15.01 -56.63
N PRO A 602 -20.70 15.58 -57.19
CA PRO A 602 -20.65 16.07 -58.59
C PRO A 602 -19.73 17.26 -58.78
N ASP A 603 -19.48 18.05 -57.75
CA ASP A 603 -18.63 19.24 -57.80
C ASP A 603 -17.12 18.92 -57.65
N LEU A 604 -16.73 17.64 -57.47
CA LEU A 604 -15.35 17.21 -57.33
C LEU A 604 -14.75 16.96 -58.71
N ASP A 605 -13.67 17.65 -59.04
CA ASP A 605 -12.84 17.36 -60.20
C ASP A 605 -11.95 16.14 -59.91
N LEU A 606 -12.21 15.01 -60.59
CA LEU A 606 -11.61 13.71 -60.37
C LEU A 606 -10.57 13.34 -61.45
#